data_6cb1e09e939c467367bee8623aba758c
#
_entry.id   6cb1e09e939c467367bee8623aba758c
#
_cell.length_a   1.000
_cell.length_b   1.000
_cell.length_c   1.000
_cell.angle_alpha   90.00
_cell.angle_beta   90.00
_cell.angle_gamma   90.00
#
_symmetry.space_group_name_H-M   'P 1'
#
loop_
_entity.id
_entity.type
_entity.pdbx_description
1 polymer ?
#
loop_
_entity_poly.entity_id
_entity_poly.type
_entity_poly.pdbx_seq_one_letter_code
_entity_poly.pdbx_strand_id
1 'polypeptide(L)'
;LKHLLTVIDKIPTIECGAIPAAPFTNSVGAMDMGILPDYYPGGIPTSDADTVKQIWGQDVSSRAKGLSAMEMIDKAESGELKALLVYRSNPVIDFPDGKRAEAALKSLPLLIVHGMMETETSLLATITLPSNGPGYDEGTTTNIGGRVQYRKRGLNTKNPPDWKIISQMINSLSEKPVEYITSFSVTEEISKVVPGYNEVSKKSIKKEGKTRDKIESVNGSVPRIEKVNSSSQGLKLRVATRLFAK
;
A
#
# COMPACT_ATOMS: atom_id res chain seq x y z
N LEU A 1 10.35 -17.91 -0.08
CA LEU A 1 11.68 -17.34 -0.27
C LEU A 1 12.56 -17.53 0.97
N LYS A 2 12.10 -17.16 2.20
CA LYS A 2 12.86 -17.41 3.45
C LYS A 2 13.28 -18.89 3.58
N HIS A 3 12.37 -19.83 3.34
CA HIS A 3 12.66 -21.26 3.38
C HIS A 3 13.76 -21.66 2.37
N LEU A 4 13.71 -21.10 1.16
CA LEU A 4 14.75 -21.36 0.17
C LEU A 4 16.12 -20.86 0.65
N LEU A 5 16.19 -19.66 1.18
CA LEU A 5 17.43 -19.08 1.72
C LEU A 5 17.99 -19.89 2.89
N THR A 6 17.11 -20.45 3.74
CA THR A 6 17.52 -21.34 4.84
C THR A 6 18.09 -22.65 4.30
N VAL A 7 17.44 -23.24 3.27
CA VAL A 7 17.89 -24.51 2.66
C VAL A 7 19.25 -24.39 2.01
N ILE A 8 19.56 -23.26 1.40
CA ILE A 8 20.87 -23.02 0.77
C ILE A 8 21.90 -22.40 1.74
N ASP A 9 21.57 -22.37 3.03
CA ASP A 9 22.41 -21.80 4.11
C ASP A 9 22.84 -20.34 3.87
N LYS A 10 21.99 -19.59 3.13
CA LYS A 10 22.19 -18.17 2.84
C LYS A 10 21.19 -17.33 3.62
N ILE A 11 21.37 -17.29 4.95
CA ILE A 11 20.59 -16.38 5.80
C ILE A 11 20.96 -14.94 5.44
N PRO A 12 20.01 -14.02 5.36
CA PRO A 12 20.31 -12.62 5.06
C PRO A 12 21.39 -12.06 5.98
N THR A 13 22.51 -11.66 5.39
CA THR A 13 23.61 -10.97 6.04
C THR A 13 23.78 -9.59 5.41
N ILE A 14 24.78 -8.81 5.83
CA ILE A 14 25.11 -7.53 5.17
C ILE A 14 25.44 -7.73 3.68
N GLU A 15 25.98 -8.89 3.33
CA GLU A 15 26.46 -9.22 1.98
C GLU A 15 25.45 -10.06 1.16
N CYS A 16 24.42 -10.61 1.81
CA CYS A 16 23.49 -11.52 1.17
C CYS A 16 22.06 -11.26 1.64
N GLY A 17 21.12 -11.16 0.72
CA GLY A 17 19.72 -10.93 1.03
C GLY A 17 18.81 -11.26 -0.14
N ALA A 18 17.51 -11.27 0.12
CA ALA A 18 16.49 -11.41 -0.90
C ALA A 18 15.79 -10.06 -1.12
N ILE A 19 15.74 -9.64 -2.36
CA ILE A 19 15.03 -8.43 -2.76
C ILE A 19 13.80 -8.87 -3.56
N PRO A 20 12.57 -8.72 -3.02
CA PRO A 20 11.37 -9.00 -3.78
C PRO A 20 11.20 -7.95 -4.88
N ALA A 21 11.00 -8.37 -6.12
CA ALA A 21 10.69 -7.46 -7.21
C ALA A 21 9.26 -6.93 -7.03
N ALA A 22 9.14 -5.72 -6.53
CA ALA A 22 7.85 -5.05 -6.41
C ALA A 22 7.48 -4.36 -7.74
N PRO A 23 6.20 -4.37 -8.14
CA PRO A 23 5.78 -3.84 -9.45
C PRO A 23 5.93 -2.33 -9.57
N PHE A 24 5.88 -1.60 -8.47
CA PHE A 24 5.94 -0.14 -8.46
C PHE A 24 7.05 0.40 -7.56
N THR A 25 7.59 1.55 -7.93
CA THR A 25 8.71 2.19 -7.21
C THR A 25 8.40 2.57 -5.77
N ASN A 26 7.12 2.77 -5.42
CA ASN A 26 6.65 3.09 -4.06
C ASN A 26 5.85 1.96 -3.42
N SER A 27 5.95 0.73 -3.88
CA SER A 27 5.20 -0.39 -3.27
C SER A 27 5.49 -0.54 -1.78
N VAL A 28 6.75 -0.40 -1.37
CA VAL A 28 7.13 -0.48 0.05
C VAL A 28 6.51 0.68 0.83
N GLY A 29 6.59 1.91 0.32
CA GLY A 29 5.97 3.06 0.97
C GLY A 29 4.45 2.93 1.09
N ALA A 30 3.79 2.38 0.09
CA ALA A 30 2.35 2.13 0.16
C ALA A 30 1.99 1.09 1.24
N MET A 31 2.75 -0.01 1.31
CA MET A 31 2.58 -1.00 2.37
C MET A 31 2.86 -0.42 3.77
N ASP A 32 3.92 0.36 3.90
CA ASP A 32 4.27 1.02 5.15
C ASP A 32 3.18 2.01 5.62
N MET A 33 2.41 2.58 4.69
CA MET A 33 1.27 3.47 4.98
C MET A 33 -0.05 2.72 5.16
N GLY A 34 -0.03 1.40 5.30
CA GLY A 34 -1.21 0.60 5.67
C GLY A 34 -2.17 0.30 4.53
N ILE A 35 -1.70 0.22 3.27
CA ILE A 35 -2.56 -0.18 2.14
C ILE A 35 -2.95 -1.67 2.19
N LEU A 36 -2.31 -2.46 3.05
CA LEU A 36 -2.61 -3.87 3.23
C LEU A 36 -3.79 -4.07 4.20
N PRO A 37 -4.69 -5.04 3.94
CA PRO A 37 -5.90 -5.24 4.76
C PRO A 37 -5.61 -5.71 6.19
N ASP A 38 -4.45 -6.29 6.43
CA ASP A 38 -4.04 -6.88 7.70
C ASP A 38 -3.23 -5.94 8.60
N TYR A 39 -2.85 -4.74 8.08
CA TYR A 39 -1.93 -3.85 8.76
C TYR A 39 -2.38 -2.40 8.72
N TYR A 40 -2.21 -1.72 9.85
CA TYR A 40 -2.21 -0.27 9.93
C TYR A 40 -0.86 0.31 9.51
N PRO A 41 -0.76 1.63 9.28
CA PRO A 41 0.51 2.29 8.99
C PRO A 41 1.60 1.92 10.00
N GLY A 42 2.82 1.72 9.50
CA GLY A 42 3.94 1.24 10.31
C GLY A 42 3.98 -0.26 10.53
N GLY A 43 3.19 -1.04 9.78
CA GLY A 43 3.17 -2.51 9.87
C GLY A 43 2.52 -3.03 11.16
N ILE A 44 1.71 -2.20 11.83
CA ILE A 44 0.98 -2.60 13.04
C ILE A 44 -0.15 -3.56 12.61
N PRO A 45 -0.20 -4.79 13.13
CA PRO A 45 -1.29 -5.71 12.80
C PRO A 45 -2.66 -5.15 13.18
N THR A 46 -3.68 -5.41 12.36
CA THR A 46 -5.06 -4.97 12.67
C THR A 46 -5.63 -5.59 13.95
N SER A 47 -5.03 -6.67 14.44
CA SER A 47 -5.33 -7.29 15.73
C SER A 47 -4.74 -6.56 16.95
N ASP A 48 -3.81 -5.61 16.73
CA ASP A 48 -3.12 -4.86 17.79
C ASP A 48 -3.73 -3.46 17.96
N ALA A 49 -4.96 -3.43 18.49
CA ALA A 49 -5.68 -2.18 18.74
C ALA A 49 -5.03 -1.32 19.83
N ASP A 50 -4.33 -1.93 20.78
CA ASP A 50 -3.69 -1.24 21.90
C ASP A 50 -2.53 -0.35 21.40
N THR A 51 -1.69 -0.87 20.52
CA THR A 51 -0.61 -0.10 19.89
C THR A 51 -1.17 1.08 19.09
N VAL A 52 -2.26 0.89 18.32
CA VAL A 52 -2.92 1.97 17.59
C VAL A 52 -3.46 3.03 18.53
N LYS A 53 -4.11 2.63 19.61
CA LYS A 53 -4.63 3.55 20.63
C LYS A 53 -3.51 4.35 21.30
N GLN A 54 -2.39 3.71 21.58
CA GLN A 54 -1.22 4.36 22.19
C GLN A 54 -0.59 5.41 21.25
N ILE A 55 -0.46 5.10 19.97
CA ILE A 55 0.21 5.97 18.99
C ILE A 55 -0.72 7.08 18.49
N TRP A 56 -1.98 6.74 18.15
CA TRP A 56 -2.91 7.66 17.50
C TRP A 56 -4.03 8.17 18.39
N GLY A 57 -4.13 7.66 19.63
CA GLY A 57 -5.19 8.04 20.57
C GLY A 57 -6.59 7.59 20.15
N GLN A 58 -6.69 6.67 19.17
CA GLN A 58 -7.96 6.18 18.65
C GLN A 58 -8.20 4.74 19.04
N ASP A 59 -9.39 4.43 19.54
CA ASP A 59 -9.82 3.06 19.79
C ASP A 59 -10.33 2.43 18.51
N VAL A 60 -9.63 1.42 18.04
CA VAL A 60 -9.96 0.66 16.82
C VAL A 60 -10.32 -0.79 17.14
N SER A 61 -10.51 -1.15 18.39
CA SER A 61 -10.78 -2.52 18.85
C SER A 61 -12.03 -3.15 18.22
N SER A 62 -13.00 -2.33 17.87
CA SER A 62 -14.23 -2.76 17.18
C SER A 62 -14.11 -2.86 15.64
N ARG A 63 -12.99 -2.47 15.07
CA ARG A 63 -12.81 -2.49 13.62
C ARG A 63 -12.46 -3.90 13.15
N ALA A 64 -13.19 -4.37 12.16
CA ALA A 64 -12.85 -5.61 11.46
C ALA A 64 -11.57 -5.42 10.62
N LYS A 65 -10.91 -6.54 10.33
CA LYS A 65 -9.85 -6.60 9.34
C LYS A 65 -10.34 -5.99 8.01
N GLY A 66 -9.45 -5.31 7.29
CA GLY A 66 -9.75 -4.80 5.94
C GLY A 66 -9.99 -5.92 4.92
N LEU A 67 -10.56 -5.56 3.79
CA LEU A 67 -10.77 -6.48 2.68
C LEU A 67 -9.59 -6.43 1.71
N SER A 68 -9.18 -7.58 1.20
CA SER A 68 -8.30 -7.65 0.04
C SER A 68 -9.04 -7.19 -1.22
N ALA A 69 -8.32 -6.87 -2.29
CA ALA A 69 -8.92 -6.45 -3.54
C ALA A 69 -9.90 -7.49 -4.11
N MET A 70 -9.61 -8.79 -3.97
CA MET A 70 -10.52 -9.87 -4.40
C MET A 70 -11.79 -9.90 -3.54
N GLU A 71 -11.65 -9.82 -2.22
CA GLU A 71 -12.80 -9.76 -1.30
C GLU A 71 -13.67 -8.51 -1.53
N MET A 72 -13.09 -7.38 -1.96
CA MET A 72 -13.85 -6.20 -2.35
C MET A 72 -14.74 -6.47 -3.56
N ILE A 73 -14.23 -7.21 -4.55
CA ILE A 73 -15.03 -7.63 -5.72
C ILE A 73 -16.15 -8.59 -5.30
N ASP A 74 -15.85 -9.59 -4.44
CA ASP A 74 -16.86 -10.52 -3.92
C ASP A 74 -17.97 -9.77 -3.17
N LYS A 75 -17.62 -8.77 -2.36
CA LYS A 75 -18.58 -7.94 -1.63
C LYS A 75 -19.36 -6.96 -2.51
N ALA A 76 -18.78 -6.52 -3.62
CA ALA A 76 -19.48 -5.72 -4.61
C ALA A 76 -20.54 -6.58 -5.33
N GLU A 77 -20.18 -7.79 -5.75
CA GLU A 77 -21.13 -8.74 -6.38
C GLU A 77 -22.30 -9.11 -5.45
N SER A 78 -22.02 -9.35 -4.16
CA SER A 78 -23.08 -9.66 -3.19
C SER A 78 -23.94 -8.45 -2.79
N GLY A 79 -23.58 -7.24 -3.25
CA GLY A 79 -24.27 -5.99 -2.90
C GLY A 79 -24.01 -5.52 -1.46
N GLU A 80 -23.09 -6.14 -0.75
CA GLU A 80 -22.70 -5.73 0.60
C GLU A 80 -21.83 -4.46 0.58
N LEU A 81 -21.00 -4.28 -0.45
CA LEU A 81 -20.18 -3.08 -0.63
C LEU A 81 -21.04 -1.97 -1.26
N LYS A 82 -21.12 -0.83 -0.58
CA LYS A 82 -21.96 0.30 -1.03
C LYS A 82 -21.17 1.40 -1.74
N ALA A 83 -19.89 1.50 -1.47
CA ALA A 83 -18.99 2.49 -2.10
C ALA A 83 -17.60 1.92 -2.26
N LEU A 84 -16.93 2.27 -3.35
CA LEU A 84 -15.53 1.94 -3.60
C LEU A 84 -14.80 3.14 -4.17
N LEU A 85 -13.64 3.46 -3.58
CA LEU A 85 -12.68 4.40 -4.15
C LEU A 85 -11.55 3.61 -4.81
N VAL A 86 -11.41 3.76 -6.11
CA VAL A 86 -10.28 3.21 -6.88
C VAL A 86 -9.27 4.31 -7.10
N TYR A 87 -8.05 4.10 -6.59
CA TYR A 87 -6.97 5.07 -6.67
C TYR A 87 -5.87 4.57 -7.60
N ARG A 88 -5.69 5.24 -8.74
CA ARG A 88 -4.63 4.98 -9.74
C ARG A 88 -4.50 3.50 -10.15
N SER A 89 -5.61 2.80 -10.29
CA SER A 89 -5.67 1.39 -10.68
C SER A 89 -6.76 1.18 -11.71
N ASN A 90 -6.66 0.11 -12.47
CA ASN A 90 -7.65 -0.27 -13.46
C ASN A 90 -8.11 -1.72 -13.24
N PRO A 91 -8.92 -1.98 -12.21
CA PRO A 91 -9.36 -3.33 -11.84
C PRO A 91 -9.96 -4.14 -13.00
N VAL A 92 -10.63 -3.49 -13.95
CA VAL A 92 -11.20 -4.20 -15.12
C VAL A 92 -10.09 -4.89 -15.95
N ILE A 93 -8.90 -4.34 -15.99
CA ILE A 93 -7.75 -4.93 -16.71
C ILE A 93 -6.81 -5.70 -15.77
N ASP A 94 -6.63 -5.20 -14.54
CA ASP A 94 -5.61 -5.71 -13.61
C ASP A 94 -6.04 -7.02 -12.93
N PHE A 95 -7.36 -7.30 -12.85
CA PHE A 95 -7.87 -8.51 -12.22
C PHE A 95 -7.79 -9.71 -13.16
N PRO A 96 -7.59 -10.92 -12.62
CA PRO A 96 -7.53 -12.15 -13.41
C PRO A 96 -8.79 -12.42 -14.24
N ASP A 97 -9.98 -12.03 -13.72
CA ASP A 97 -11.26 -12.05 -14.41
C ASP A 97 -11.81 -10.62 -14.53
N GLY A 98 -11.40 -9.94 -15.60
CA GLY A 98 -11.79 -8.55 -15.87
C GLY A 98 -13.30 -8.39 -16.11
N LYS A 99 -13.97 -9.38 -16.72
CA LYS A 99 -15.43 -9.33 -16.93
C LYS A 99 -16.18 -9.39 -15.61
N ARG A 100 -15.72 -10.22 -14.70
CA ARG A 100 -16.28 -10.32 -13.35
C ARG A 100 -16.08 -9.00 -12.60
N ALA A 101 -14.86 -8.44 -12.64
CA ALA A 101 -14.55 -7.15 -12.03
C ALA A 101 -15.43 -6.04 -12.61
N GLU A 102 -15.61 -5.99 -13.94
CA GLU A 102 -16.47 -5.02 -14.59
C GLU A 102 -17.93 -5.12 -14.11
N ALA A 103 -18.49 -6.33 -14.05
CA ALA A 103 -19.86 -6.56 -13.59
C ALA A 103 -20.04 -6.13 -12.13
N ALA A 104 -19.10 -6.50 -11.26
CA ALA A 104 -19.09 -6.13 -9.85
C ALA A 104 -19.00 -4.61 -9.64
N LEU A 105 -18.12 -3.93 -10.38
CA LEU A 105 -17.98 -2.47 -10.29
C LEU A 105 -19.22 -1.73 -10.81
N LYS A 106 -19.89 -2.22 -11.85
CA LYS A 106 -21.15 -1.69 -12.36
C LYS A 106 -22.29 -1.79 -11.36
N SER A 107 -22.27 -2.78 -10.48
CA SER A 107 -23.33 -2.98 -9.47
C SER A 107 -23.20 -2.06 -8.25
N LEU A 108 -22.09 -1.35 -8.09
CA LEU A 108 -21.85 -0.48 -6.94
C LEU A 108 -22.74 0.76 -6.99
N PRO A 109 -23.41 1.12 -5.89
CA PRO A 109 -24.16 2.38 -5.77
C PRO A 109 -23.28 3.61 -5.93
N LEU A 110 -22.00 3.55 -5.50
CA LEU A 110 -21.04 4.63 -5.62
C LEU A 110 -19.65 4.07 -5.98
N LEU A 111 -19.21 4.38 -7.19
CA LEU A 111 -17.85 4.11 -7.63
C LEU A 111 -17.14 5.45 -7.89
N ILE A 112 -16.09 5.72 -7.11
CA ILE A 112 -15.24 6.89 -7.29
C ILE A 112 -13.91 6.41 -7.87
N VAL A 113 -13.50 6.96 -9.01
CA VAL A 113 -12.20 6.64 -9.61
C VAL A 113 -11.32 7.88 -9.62
N HIS A 114 -10.17 7.80 -8.99
CA HIS A 114 -9.14 8.83 -8.98
C HIS A 114 -8.00 8.40 -9.90
N GLY A 115 -7.89 9.01 -11.08
CA GLY A 115 -7.00 8.55 -12.13
C GLY A 115 -6.39 9.65 -12.97
N MET A 116 -5.31 9.32 -13.69
CA MET A 116 -4.57 10.25 -14.54
C MET A 116 -5.13 10.33 -15.97
N MET A 117 -5.81 9.29 -16.40
CA MET A 117 -6.37 9.16 -17.75
C MET A 117 -7.65 8.33 -17.69
N GLU A 118 -8.41 8.39 -18.75
CA GLU A 118 -9.56 7.53 -18.94
C GLU A 118 -9.15 6.07 -19.07
N THR A 119 -9.86 5.20 -18.37
CA THR A 119 -9.64 3.74 -18.34
C THR A 119 -11.00 3.04 -18.35
N GLU A 120 -11.02 1.73 -18.64
CA GLU A 120 -12.22 0.91 -18.60
C GLU A 120 -12.93 1.03 -17.24
N THR A 121 -12.17 1.08 -16.15
CA THR A 121 -12.74 1.27 -14.81
C THR A 121 -13.30 2.68 -14.62
N SER A 122 -12.64 3.72 -15.13
CA SER A 122 -13.13 5.09 -14.97
C SER A 122 -14.42 5.37 -15.77
N LEU A 123 -14.62 4.67 -16.87
CA LEU A 123 -15.88 4.72 -17.65
C LEU A 123 -17.10 4.17 -16.89
N LEU A 124 -16.87 3.36 -15.85
CA LEU A 124 -17.93 2.83 -14.97
C LEU A 124 -18.19 3.74 -13.76
N ALA A 125 -17.32 4.73 -13.53
CA ALA A 125 -17.36 5.53 -12.31
C ALA A 125 -18.60 6.41 -12.20
N THR A 126 -19.16 6.49 -11.00
CA THR A 126 -20.15 7.50 -10.63
C THR A 126 -19.52 8.89 -10.59
N ILE A 127 -18.26 8.96 -10.08
CA ILE A 127 -17.47 10.19 -9.97
C ILE A 127 -16.05 9.88 -10.39
N THR A 128 -15.49 10.73 -11.26
CA THR A 128 -14.08 10.68 -11.64
C THR A 128 -13.37 11.89 -11.07
N LEU A 129 -12.26 11.66 -10.34
CA LEU A 129 -11.41 12.70 -9.79
C LEU A 129 -10.08 12.72 -10.55
N PRO A 130 -9.59 13.90 -10.98
CA PRO A 130 -8.33 13.99 -11.72
C PRO A 130 -7.14 13.74 -10.79
N SER A 131 -6.19 12.93 -11.24
CA SER A 131 -4.89 12.74 -10.63
C SER A 131 -3.80 13.33 -11.51
N ASN A 132 -2.69 13.70 -10.90
CA ASN A 132 -1.53 14.19 -11.64
C ASN A 132 -0.64 13.02 -12.11
N GLY A 133 -0.05 13.17 -13.29
CA GLY A 133 0.93 12.22 -13.81
C GLY A 133 2.32 12.35 -13.15
N PRO A 134 3.23 11.42 -13.46
CA PRO A 134 4.63 11.52 -13.04
C PRO A 134 5.25 12.86 -13.44
N GLY A 135 5.97 13.49 -12.52
CA GLY A 135 6.60 14.80 -12.74
C GLY A 135 5.74 16.01 -12.37
N TYR A 136 4.42 15.86 -12.28
CA TYR A 136 3.51 16.93 -11.85
C TYR A 136 3.26 16.96 -10.35
N ASP A 137 3.53 15.85 -9.65
CA ASP A 137 3.38 15.72 -8.21
C ASP A 137 4.71 15.81 -7.48
N GLU A 138 4.64 16.27 -6.25
CA GLU A 138 5.73 16.22 -5.28
C GLU A 138 5.32 15.39 -4.05
N GLY A 139 6.31 14.84 -3.37
CA GLY A 139 6.09 14.03 -2.18
C GLY A 139 7.24 13.07 -1.93
N THR A 140 7.01 12.07 -1.10
CA THR A 140 8.01 11.06 -0.77
C THR A 140 7.69 9.73 -1.40
N THR A 141 8.73 8.97 -1.72
CA THR A 141 8.64 7.57 -2.13
C THR A 141 9.61 6.75 -1.30
N THR A 142 9.20 5.56 -0.91
CA THR A 142 10.06 4.61 -0.20
C THR A 142 10.42 3.48 -1.15
N ASN A 143 11.70 3.35 -1.49
CA ASN A 143 12.17 2.33 -2.40
C ASN A 143 12.20 0.94 -1.71
N ILE A 144 12.53 -0.09 -2.48
CA ILE A 144 12.56 -1.48 -2.01
C ILE A 144 13.56 -1.72 -0.87
N GLY A 145 14.60 -0.90 -0.76
CA GLY A 145 15.57 -0.93 0.34
C GLY A 145 15.12 -0.14 1.58
N GLY A 146 13.89 0.38 1.60
CA GLY A 146 13.40 1.20 2.71
C GLY A 146 13.91 2.64 2.71
N ARG A 147 14.54 3.10 1.63
CA ARG A 147 15.03 4.48 1.54
C ARG A 147 13.93 5.42 1.11
N VAL A 148 13.62 6.37 1.97
CA VAL A 148 12.64 7.44 1.73
C VAL A 148 13.33 8.59 1.01
N GLN A 149 12.82 8.93 -0.16
CA GLN A 149 13.38 9.98 -1.02
C GLN A 149 12.30 10.98 -1.40
N TYR A 150 12.68 12.25 -1.44
CA TYR A 150 11.80 13.31 -1.89
C TYR A 150 11.81 13.40 -3.42
N ARG A 151 10.63 13.34 -4.01
CA ARG A 151 10.41 13.59 -5.43
C ARG A 151 9.90 15.02 -5.59
N LYS A 152 10.72 15.84 -6.23
CA LYS A 152 10.37 17.23 -6.54
C LYS A 152 9.47 17.29 -7.77
N ARG A 153 8.50 18.20 -7.75
CA ARG A 153 7.71 18.55 -8.92
C ARG A 153 8.64 19.13 -10.00
N GLY A 154 8.57 18.58 -11.21
CA GLY A 154 9.33 19.03 -12.38
C GLY A 154 8.48 19.80 -13.39
N LEU A 155 7.16 19.56 -13.41
CA LEU A 155 6.22 20.14 -14.37
C LEU A 155 5.09 20.87 -13.65
N ASN A 156 4.57 21.94 -14.26
CA ASN A 156 3.44 22.67 -13.72
C ASN A 156 2.12 22.05 -14.18
N THR A 157 1.13 22.07 -13.28
CA THR A 157 -0.24 21.65 -13.54
C THR A 157 -1.23 22.58 -12.86
N LYS A 158 -2.43 22.66 -13.43
CA LYS A 158 -3.57 23.35 -12.82
C LYS A 158 -4.33 22.47 -11.82
N ASN A 159 -4.15 21.15 -11.91
CA ASN A 159 -4.82 20.21 -11.01
C ASN A 159 -4.18 20.28 -9.63
N PRO A 160 -4.98 20.21 -8.56
CA PRO A 160 -4.45 20.07 -7.21
C PRO A 160 -3.69 18.75 -7.08
N PRO A 161 -2.68 18.68 -6.19
CA PRO A 161 -1.99 17.42 -5.93
C PRO A 161 -2.93 16.42 -5.24
N ASP A 162 -2.69 15.13 -5.49
CA ASP A 162 -3.55 14.04 -5.01
C ASP A 162 -3.77 14.06 -3.50
N TRP A 163 -2.72 14.35 -2.72
CA TRP A 163 -2.85 14.44 -1.26
C TRP A 163 -3.86 15.52 -0.82
N LYS A 164 -3.97 16.61 -1.60
CA LYS A 164 -4.93 17.69 -1.31
C LYS A 164 -6.36 17.26 -1.62
N ILE A 165 -6.57 16.56 -2.73
CA ILE A 165 -7.90 15.99 -3.09
C ILE A 165 -8.35 15.00 -2.00
N ILE A 166 -7.45 14.11 -1.59
CA ILE A 166 -7.74 13.13 -0.52
C ILE A 166 -8.03 13.84 0.80
N SER A 167 -7.27 14.87 1.17
CA SER A 167 -7.53 15.67 2.38
C SER A 167 -8.90 16.37 2.34
N GLN A 168 -9.29 16.89 1.19
CA GLN A 168 -10.62 17.49 1.03
C GLN A 168 -11.74 16.45 1.18
N MET A 169 -11.56 15.24 0.65
CA MET A 169 -12.51 14.14 0.85
C MET A 169 -12.61 13.77 2.34
N ILE A 170 -11.47 13.63 3.02
CA ILE A 170 -11.44 13.34 4.46
C ILE A 170 -12.18 14.45 5.24
N ASN A 171 -11.90 15.70 4.94
CA ASN A 171 -12.52 16.83 5.61
C ASN A 171 -14.05 16.92 5.40
N SER A 172 -14.53 16.42 4.25
CA SER A 172 -15.96 16.34 3.97
C SER A 172 -16.68 15.26 4.78
N LEU A 173 -15.93 14.28 5.30
CA LEU A 173 -16.45 13.12 6.03
C LEU A 173 -16.11 13.14 7.53
N SER A 174 -15.21 14.02 7.96
CA SER A 174 -14.69 14.06 9.32
C SER A 174 -15.13 15.30 10.08
N GLU A 175 -15.47 15.12 11.35
CA GLU A 175 -15.70 16.24 12.27
C GLU A 175 -14.41 16.99 12.64
N LYS A 176 -13.26 16.33 12.46
CA LYS A 176 -11.94 16.90 12.73
C LYS A 176 -11.19 17.08 11.41
N PRO A 177 -11.22 18.26 10.81
CA PRO A 177 -10.54 18.50 9.55
C PRO A 177 -9.02 18.41 9.71
N VAL A 178 -8.36 17.92 8.66
CA VAL A 178 -6.90 17.92 8.55
C VAL A 178 -6.47 19.08 7.64
N GLU A 179 -5.50 19.86 8.08
CA GLU A 179 -4.99 21.00 7.31
C GLU A 179 -3.53 20.78 6.95
N TYR A 180 -3.31 20.34 5.73
CA TYR A 180 -1.96 20.25 5.17
C TYR A 180 -1.74 21.39 4.17
N ILE A 181 -0.68 22.17 4.39
CA ILE A 181 -0.30 23.27 3.50
C ILE A 181 0.61 22.77 2.37
N THR A 182 1.42 21.79 2.66
CA THR A 182 2.41 21.22 1.72
C THR A 182 2.51 19.71 1.86
N SER A 183 3.10 19.03 0.87
CA SER A 183 3.45 17.60 0.97
C SER A 183 4.40 17.30 2.14
N PHE A 184 5.21 18.28 2.56
CA PHE A 184 6.06 18.14 3.74
C PHE A 184 5.27 18.13 5.05
N SER A 185 4.15 18.84 5.15
CA SER A 185 3.28 18.78 6.34
C SER A 185 2.75 17.35 6.53
N VAL A 186 2.38 16.68 5.44
CA VAL A 186 2.00 15.25 5.47
C VAL A 186 3.19 14.38 5.91
N THR A 187 4.37 14.62 5.36
CA THR A 187 5.59 13.87 5.73
C THR A 187 5.95 14.06 7.20
N GLU A 188 5.79 15.26 7.73
CA GLU A 188 6.04 15.57 9.15
C GLU A 188 5.06 14.85 10.07
N GLU A 189 3.80 14.71 9.68
CA GLU A 189 2.85 13.88 10.43
C GLU A 189 3.21 12.41 10.36
N ILE A 190 3.51 11.88 9.18
CA ILE A 190 4.00 10.49 9.02
C ILE A 190 5.16 10.22 9.97
N SER A 191 6.13 11.14 10.07
CA SER A 191 7.29 10.96 10.95
C SER A 191 6.96 10.90 12.44
N LYS A 192 5.81 11.45 12.83
CA LYS A 192 5.36 11.44 14.25
C LYS A 192 4.54 10.22 14.59
N VAL A 193 3.76 9.71 13.64
CA VAL A 193 2.72 8.71 13.92
C VAL A 193 2.94 7.35 13.25
N VAL A 194 3.92 7.24 12.35
CA VAL A 194 4.20 5.98 11.66
C VAL A 194 5.51 5.38 12.17
N PRO A 195 5.49 4.23 12.86
CA PRO A 195 6.70 3.56 13.30
C PRO A 195 7.72 3.37 12.19
N GLY A 196 8.99 3.58 12.50
CA GLY A 196 10.09 3.50 11.54
C GLY A 196 10.34 4.77 10.71
N TYR A 197 9.45 5.76 10.75
CA TYR A 197 9.59 7.02 10.00
C TYR A 197 10.01 8.23 10.85
N ASN A 198 10.28 8.05 12.13
CA ASN A 198 10.58 9.13 13.10
C ASN A 198 11.78 10.01 12.72
N GLU A 199 12.75 9.51 11.96
CA GLU A 199 13.88 10.31 11.47
C GLU A 199 13.68 10.89 10.06
N VAL A 200 12.50 10.66 9.45
CA VAL A 200 12.15 11.14 8.12
C VAL A 200 11.67 12.59 8.22
N SER A 201 12.53 13.54 7.94
CA SER A 201 12.22 14.97 7.98
C SER A 201 12.52 15.63 6.64
N LYS A 202 11.96 16.82 6.42
CA LYS A 202 12.28 17.65 5.24
C LYS A 202 13.76 17.83 5.00
N LYS A 203 14.57 17.97 6.09
CA LYS A 203 16.00 18.16 6.01
C LYS A 203 16.72 16.88 5.58
N SER A 204 16.32 15.73 6.14
CA SER A 204 16.98 14.45 5.89
C SER A 204 16.73 13.89 4.49
N ILE A 205 15.56 14.18 3.88
CA ILE A 205 15.16 13.60 2.61
C ILE A 205 15.50 14.45 1.38
N LYS A 206 15.79 15.75 1.54
CA LYS A 206 16.00 16.67 0.40
C LYS A 206 17.26 16.41 -0.41
N LYS A 207 18.34 15.98 0.21
CA LYS A 207 19.64 15.78 -0.47
C LYS A 207 19.82 14.34 -0.94
N GLU A 208 19.78 13.40 0.00
CA GLU A 208 20.20 12.02 -0.27
C GLU A 208 19.11 10.99 0.04
N GLY A 209 18.02 11.43 0.65
CA GLY A 209 17.00 10.55 1.21
C GLY A 209 17.44 10.00 2.57
N LYS A 210 16.52 9.37 3.28
CA LYS A 210 16.75 8.75 4.58
C LYS A 210 16.25 7.32 4.55
N THR A 211 17.06 6.36 4.93
CA THR A 211 16.61 5.00 5.16
C THR A 211 15.78 5.00 6.43
N ARG A 212 14.53 4.52 6.34
CA ARG A 212 13.68 4.33 7.50
C ARG A 212 14.22 3.20 8.38
N ASP A 213 13.90 3.24 9.64
CA ASP A 213 14.21 2.12 10.53
C ASP A 213 13.48 0.85 10.06
N LYS A 214 14.02 -0.31 10.41
CA LYS A 214 13.31 -1.56 10.14
C LYS A 214 11.97 -1.50 10.86
N ILE A 215 10.89 -1.63 10.10
CA ILE A 215 9.61 -1.95 10.66
C ILE A 215 9.72 -3.42 11.08
N GLU A 216 9.98 -3.63 12.35
CA GLU A 216 9.85 -4.96 12.91
C GLU A 216 8.36 -5.28 12.84
N SER A 217 7.99 -6.22 11.97
CA SER A 217 6.65 -6.80 12.02
C SER A 217 6.51 -7.35 13.44
N VAL A 218 5.72 -6.65 14.23
CA VAL A 218 5.49 -7.01 15.62
C VAL A 218 5.05 -8.48 15.63
N ASN A 219 5.92 -9.33 16.19
CA ASN A 219 5.65 -10.75 16.47
C ASN A 219 5.14 -11.66 15.34
N GLY A 220 5.66 -11.52 14.15
CA GLY A 220 5.78 -12.70 13.33
C GLY A 220 6.94 -13.55 13.85
N SER A 221 6.75 -14.35 14.89
CA SER A 221 7.64 -15.47 15.15
C SER A 221 7.74 -16.24 13.83
N VAL A 222 8.90 -16.10 13.16
CA VAL A 222 9.22 -16.98 12.04
C VAL A 222 9.06 -18.38 12.60
N PRO A 223 8.13 -19.21 12.09
CA PRO A 223 8.06 -20.58 12.57
C PRO A 223 9.46 -21.13 12.46
N ARG A 224 10.07 -21.52 13.58
CA ARG A 224 11.32 -22.24 13.56
C ARG A 224 11.02 -23.48 12.73
N ILE A 225 11.64 -23.57 11.55
CA ILE A 225 11.56 -24.79 10.78
C ILE A 225 12.34 -25.76 11.63
N GLU A 226 11.63 -26.64 12.37
CA GLU A 226 12.23 -27.84 12.88
C GLU A 226 12.84 -28.53 11.69
N LYS A 227 14.09 -29.00 11.84
CA LYS A 227 14.79 -29.73 10.78
C LYS A 227 13.82 -30.77 10.22
N VAL A 228 13.32 -30.56 9.02
CA VAL A 228 12.56 -31.55 8.31
C VAL A 228 13.56 -32.65 8.07
N ASN A 229 13.43 -33.74 8.83
CA ASN A 229 14.20 -34.97 8.58
C ASN A 229 13.97 -35.30 7.12
N SER A 230 15.04 -35.32 6.35
CA SER A 230 15.07 -35.62 4.94
C SER A 230 14.68 -37.08 4.69
N SER A 231 13.39 -37.37 4.81
CA SER A 231 12.84 -38.57 4.17
C SER A 231 12.48 -38.18 2.75
N SER A 232 13.30 -38.63 1.85
CA SER A 232 13.30 -38.70 0.40
C SER A 232 11.91 -38.71 -0.29
N GLN A 233 11.22 -37.61 -0.33
CA GLN A 233 10.24 -37.33 -1.38
C GLN A 233 10.51 -35.92 -1.93
N GLY A 234 11.10 -35.91 -3.12
CA GLY A 234 11.50 -34.69 -3.80
C GLY A 234 10.35 -33.69 -3.91
N LEU A 235 10.60 -32.47 -3.48
CA LEU A 235 9.72 -31.36 -3.62
C LEU A 235 9.44 -31.15 -5.12
N LYS A 236 8.25 -31.52 -5.60
CA LYS A 236 7.82 -31.21 -6.95
C LYS A 236 7.46 -29.71 -6.97
N LEU A 237 8.42 -28.87 -7.31
CA LEU A 237 8.18 -27.48 -7.67
C LEU A 237 7.29 -27.44 -8.93
N ARG A 238 6.00 -27.19 -8.76
CA ARG A 238 5.16 -26.74 -9.86
C ARG A 238 5.49 -25.27 -10.09
N VAL A 239 6.39 -25.00 -11.02
CA VAL A 239 6.59 -23.67 -11.58
C VAL A 239 5.30 -23.33 -12.33
N ALA A 240 4.57 -22.32 -11.83
CA ALA A 240 3.46 -21.76 -12.55
C ALA A 240 4.00 -20.95 -13.76
N THR A 241 4.18 -21.64 -14.88
CA THR A 241 4.68 -21.10 -16.17
C THR A 241 3.63 -20.25 -16.90
N ARG A 242 2.65 -19.67 -16.25
CA ARG A 242 1.57 -18.90 -16.90
C ARG A 242 1.38 -17.47 -16.37
N LEU A 243 2.43 -16.84 -15.87
CA LEU A 243 2.35 -15.42 -15.49
C LEU A 243 2.90 -14.44 -16.53
N PHE A 244 3.43 -14.94 -17.67
CA PHE A 244 3.98 -14.09 -18.72
C PHE A 244 3.70 -14.66 -20.12
N ALA A 245 2.48 -14.96 -20.46
CA ALA A 245 2.10 -15.23 -21.84
C ALA A 245 0.95 -14.29 -22.22
N LYS A 246 1.37 -13.15 -22.87
CA LYS A 246 0.63 -12.12 -23.60
C LYS A 246 -0.33 -11.27 -22.79
#